data_5b3b90392071a5a370829f8a681e853a
#
_entry.id   5b3b90392071a5a370829f8a681e853a
#
_cell.length_a   1.000
_cell.length_b   1.000
_cell.length_c   1.000
_cell.angle_alpha   90.00
_cell.angle_beta   90.00
_cell.angle_gamma   90.00
#
_symmetry.space_group_name_H-M   'P 1'
#
loop_
_entity.id
_entity.type
_entity.pdbx_description
1 polymer ?
#
loop_
_entity_poly.entity_id
_entity_poly.type
_entity_poly.pdbx_seq_one_letter_code
_entity_poly.pdbx_strand_id
1 'polypeptide(L)'
;MQSTGWLLGIGGVVLAVLVVVIIVAIIFAIWVIGIYNTLQRLRVATEAALSGIDVQLKRRHDLIPNLVSTVQGYASHEKGTLEAVIKARAAAMSAGSVGEKAAAEGALTGALGRLMAIAEAYPDLKANQNFLQLQGELSNLENGISATRGGYNSSAQGFNTTLAQFPTNIIGGIFGFKAFEFFKADEGDRAVPVVKF
;
A
#
# COMPACT_ATOMS: atom_id res chain seq x y z
N MET A 1 -4.30 -30.44 -70.00
CA MET A 1 -3.34 -29.36 -69.44
C MET A 1 -4.03 -28.25 -68.68
N GLN A 2 -5.36 -28.28 -68.41
CA GLN A 2 -6.06 -27.21 -67.61
C GLN A 2 -6.08 -27.43 -66.11
N SER A 3 -5.87 -28.65 -65.58
CA SER A 3 -5.98 -28.97 -64.14
C SER A 3 -4.81 -28.51 -63.29
N THR A 4 -3.63 -28.32 -63.85
CA THR A 4 -2.43 -27.88 -63.09
C THR A 4 -2.41 -26.38 -62.78
N GLY A 5 -3.05 -25.53 -63.58
CA GLY A 5 -3.14 -24.07 -63.33
C GLY A 5 -4.03 -23.72 -62.12
N TRP A 6 -5.09 -24.46 -61.92
CA TRP A 6 -6.03 -24.28 -60.78
C TRP A 6 -5.38 -24.68 -59.44
N LEU A 7 -4.60 -25.76 -59.40
CA LEU A 7 -3.89 -26.23 -58.20
C LEU A 7 -2.78 -25.24 -57.78
N LEU A 8 -2.08 -24.62 -58.73
CA LEU A 8 -1.06 -23.60 -58.45
C LEU A 8 -1.70 -22.30 -57.97
N GLY A 9 -2.86 -21.89 -58.48
CA GLY A 9 -3.61 -20.74 -58.02
C GLY A 9 -4.14 -20.89 -56.59
N ILE A 10 -4.73 -22.04 -56.27
CA ILE A 10 -5.24 -22.36 -54.92
C ILE A 10 -4.08 -22.44 -53.91
N GLY A 11 -2.95 -23.07 -54.28
CA GLY A 11 -1.75 -23.13 -53.44
C GLY A 11 -1.19 -21.73 -53.07
N GLY A 12 -1.15 -20.82 -54.06
CA GLY A 12 -0.73 -19.45 -53.84
C GLY A 12 -1.64 -18.66 -52.89
N VAL A 13 -2.95 -18.81 -53.05
CA VAL A 13 -3.94 -18.18 -52.15
C VAL A 13 -3.83 -18.72 -50.73
N VAL A 14 -3.71 -20.04 -50.55
CA VAL A 14 -3.53 -20.66 -49.22
C VAL A 14 -2.25 -20.14 -48.54
N LEU A 15 -1.13 -20.08 -49.28
CA LEU A 15 0.13 -19.56 -48.73
C LEU A 15 0.00 -18.09 -48.33
N ALA A 16 -0.65 -17.24 -49.13
CA ALA A 16 -0.89 -15.85 -48.80
C ALA A 16 -1.74 -15.69 -47.52
N VAL A 17 -2.80 -16.48 -47.36
CA VAL A 17 -3.64 -16.49 -46.16
C VAL A 17 -2.83 -16.92 -44.93
N LEU A 18 -2.01 -17.97 -45.05
CA LEU A 18 -1.14 -18.41 -43.95
C LEU A 18 -0.16 -17.33 -43.51
N VAL A 19 0.47 -16.61 -44.45
CA VAL A 19 1.37 -15.50 -44.14
C VAL A 19 0.63 -14.38 -43.41
N VAL A 20 -0.57 -14.02 -43.85
CA VAL A 20 -1.38 -12.98 -43.17
C VAL A 20 -1.76 -13.43 -41.77
N VAL A 21 -2.16 -14.66 -41.55
CA VAL A 21 -2.50 -15.22 -40.23
C VAL A 21 -1.29 -15.18 -39.30
N ILE A 22 -0.11 -15.54 -39.80
CA ILE A 22 1.14 -15.48 -39.00
C ILE A 22 1.48 -14.01 -38.60
N ILE A 23 1.36 -13.06 -39.52
CA ILE A 23 1.60 -11.65 -39.24
C ILE A 23 0.63 -11.14 -38.17
N VAL A 24 -0.65 -11.45 -38.28
CA VAL A 24 -1.69 -11.07 -37.30
C VAL A 24 -1.39 -11.69 -35.94
N ALA A 25 -0.99 -12.96 -35.91
CA ALA A 25 -0.60 -13.64 -34.66
C ALA A 25 0.61 -12.99 -33.99
N ILE A 26 1.62 -12.59 -34.76
CA ILE A 26 2.80 -11.89 -34.25
C ILE A 26 2.42 -10.52 -33.67
N ILE A 27 1.61 -9.72 -34.39
CA ILE A 27 1.13 -8.42 -33.93
C ILE A 27 0.34 -8.59 -32.63
N PHE A 28 -0.55 -9.58 -32.56
CA PHE A 28 -1.34 -9.90 -31.39
C PHE A 28 -0.44 -10.30 -30.20
N ALA A 29 0.58 -11.12 -30.43
CA ALA A 29 1.53 -11.53 -29.39
C ALA A 29 2.30 -10.31 -28.82
N ILE A 30 2.80 -9.43 -29.70
CA ILE A 30 3.51 -8.20 -29.28
C ILE A 30 2.59 -7.32 -28.43
N TRP A 31 1.33 -7.21 -28.83
CA TRP A 31 0.33 -6.42 -28.11
C TRP A 31 0.03 -7.00 -26.72
N VAL A 32 -0.14 -8.31 -26.59
CA VAL A 32 -0.32 -9.01 -25.30
C VAL A 32 0.89 -8.78 -24.37
N ILE A 33 2.11 -8.90 -24.91
CA ILE A 33 3.35 -8.65 -24.19
C ILE A 33 3.37 -7.19 -23.68
N GLY A 34 2.93 -6.23 -24.48
CA GLY A 34 2.84 -4.82 -24.09
C GLY A 34 1.91 -4.60 -22.88
N ILE A 35 0.74 -5.24 -22.88
CA ILE A 35 -0.21 -5.19 -21.77
C ILE A 35 0.40 -5.84 -20.51
N TYR A 36 0.97 -7.03 -20.65
CA TYR A 36 1.62 -7.74 -19.54
C TYR A 36 2.73 -6.87 -18.90
N ASN A 37 3.62 -6.31 -19.71
CA ASN A 37 4.70 -5.44 -19.23
C ASN A 37 4.18 -4.19 -18.52
N THR A 38 3.06 -3.63 -18.99
CA THR A 38 2.43 -2.47 -18.35
C THR A 38 1.88 -2.85 -16.98
N LEU A 39 1.15 -3.96 -16.87
CA LEU A 39 0.66 -4.46 -15.58
C LEU A 39 1.80 -4.78 -14.62
N GLN A 40 2.85 -5.43 -15.10
CA GLN A 40 4.01 -5.77 -14.27
C GLN A 40 4.71 -4.52 -13.74
N ARG A 41 4.88 -3.50 -14.56
CA ARG A 41 5.48 -2.21 -14.14
C ARG A 41 4.63 -1.52 -13.07
N LEU A 42 3.31 -1.46 -13.26
CA LEU A 42 2.39 -0.86 -12.27
C LEU A 42 2.37 -1.67 -10.96
N ARG A 43 2.43 -3.00 -11.05
CA ARG A 43 2.54 -3.89 -9.89
C ARG A 43 3.80 -3.59 -9.09
N VAL A 44 4.96 -3.57 -9.73
CA VAL A 44 6.24 -3.29 -9.06
C VAL A 44 6.24 -1.89 -8.43
N ALA A 45 5.68 -0.88 -9.11
CA ALA A 45 5.54 0.46 -8.55
C ALA A 45 4.65 0.49 -7.29
N THR A 46 3.56 -0.29 -7.28
CA THR A 46 2.65 -0.39 -6.12
C THR A 46 3.33 -1.13 -4.96
N GLU A 47 4.04 -2.22 -5.22
CA GLU A 47 4.81 -2.95 -4.21
C GLU A 47 5.94 -2.09 -3.62
N ALA A 48 6.61 -1.28 -4.43
CA ALA A 48 7.62 -0.33 -3.96
C ALA A 48 7.00 0.76 -3.06
N ALA A 49 5.82 1.28 -3.42
CA ALA A 49 5.10 2.24 -2.58
C ALA A 49 4.68 1.63 -1.23
N LEU A 50 4.26 0.36 -1.21
CA LEU A 50 3.97 -0.38 0.04
C LEU A 50 5.20 -0.51 0.92
N SER A 51 6.35 -0.87 0.33
CA SER A 51 7.62 -0.96 1.06
C SER A 51 8.03 0.39 1.67
N GLY A 52 7.70 1.51 1.01
CA GLY A 52 7.91 2.84 1.56
C GLY A 52 7.12 3.09 2.85
N ILE A 53 5.89 2.57 2.95
CA ILE A 53 5.10 2.61 4.19
C ILE A 53 5.78 1.78 5.28
N ASP A 54 6.20 0.54 4.97
CA ASP A 54 6.83 -0.36 5.94
C ASP A 54 8.09 0.26 6.57
N VAL A 55 8.87 1.02 5.80
CA VAL A 55 10.03 1.77 6.32
C VAL A 55 9.62 2.82 7.33
N GLN A 56 8.56 3.59 7.08
CA GLN A 56 8.08 4.62 8.01
C GLN A 56 7.47 3.98 9.27
N LEU A 57 6.68 2.92 9.11
CA LEU A 57 6.12 2.17 10.23
C LEU A 57 7.22 1.58 11.12
N LYS A 58 8.25 1.00 10.52
CA LYS A 58 9.41 0.49 11.28
C LYS A 58 10.07 1.58 12.11
N ARG A 59 10.34 2.75 11.54
CA ARG A 59 10.91 3.89 12.27
C ARG A 59 10.03 4.31 13.46
N ARG A 60 8.71 4.36 13.25
CA ARG A 60 7.74 4.64 14.32
C ARG A 60 7.83 3.60 15.43
N HIS A 61 7.83 2.32 15.09
CA HIS A 61 7.94 1.22 16.06
C HIS A 61 9.26 1.26 16.85
N ASP A 62 10.35 1.68 16.21
CA ASP A 62 11.68 1.76 16.83
C ASP A 62 11.79 2.92 17.85
N LEU A 63 10.99 3.99 17.72
CA LEU A 63 10.95 5.11 18.68
C LEU A 63 10.12 4.78 19.95
N ILE A 64 9.12 3.90 19.85
CA ILE A 64 8.17 3.66 20.95
C ILE A 64 8.85 3.16 22.24
N PRO A 65 9.82 2.24 22.23
CA PRO A 65 10.50 1.83 23.46
C PRO A 65 11.15 2.97 24.22
N ASN A 66 11.76 3.93 23.50
CA ASN A 66 12.40 5.10 24.12
C ASN A 66 11.34 6.02 24.73
N LEU A 67 10.22 6.22 24.04
CA LEU A 67 9.09 6.99 24.57
C LEU A 67 8.52 6.35 25.84
N VAL A 68 8.26 5.03 25.81
CA VAL A 68 7.75 4.28 26.96
C VAL A 68 8.71 4.38 28.16
N SER A 69 10.03 4.21 27.95
CA SER A 69 11.03 4.33 29.00
C SER A 69 11.08 5.74 29.57
N THR A 70 10.98 6.78 28.73
CA THR A 70 10.97 8.17 29.18
C THR A 70 9.75 8.45 30.05
N VAL A 71 8.55 8.04 29.60
CA VAL A 71 7.30 8.23 30.36
C VAL A 71 7.30 7.44 31.67
N GLN A 72 7.80 6.20 31.65
CA GLN A 72 7.87 5.34 32.82
C GLN A 72 8.71 5.97 33.95
N GLY A 73 9.75 6.74 33.63
CA GLY A 73 10.57 7.45 34.62
C GLY A 73 9.81 8.51 35.41
N TYR A 74 8.74 9.08 34.87
CA TYR A 74 7.93 10.12 35.48
C TYR A 74 6.53 9.66 35.93
N ALA A 75 5.95 8.70 35.24
CA ALA A 75 4.58 8.21 35.41
C ALA A 75 4.55 6.69 35.65
N SER A 76 5.35 6.19 36.59
CA SER A 76 5.49 4.75 36.90
C SER A 76 4.20 4.07 37.37
N HIS A 77 3.22 4.84 37.84
CA HIS A 77 1.90 4.34 38.26
C HIS A 77 0.95 4.06 37.10
N GLU A 78 1.24 4.56 35.89
CA GLU A 78 0.41 4.46 34.69
C GLU A 78 0.66 3.14 33.90
N LYS A 79 0.88 2.04 34.64
CA LYS A 79 1.25 0.73 34.06
C LYS A 79 0.32 0.27 32.94
N GLY A 80 -1.00 0.44 33.11
CA GLY A 80 -1.99 -0.02 32.15
C GLY A 80 -1.86 0.68 30.78
N THR A 81 -1.55 1.98 30.76
CA THR A 81 -1.36 2.71 29.50
C THR A 81 -0.04 2.33 28.82
N LEU A 82 1.05 2.18 29.60
CA LEU A 82 2.34 1.72 29.09
C LEU A 82 2.24 0.32 28.48
N GLU A 83 1.60 -0.62 29.17
CA GLU A 83 1.35 -1.98 28.68
C GLU A 83 0.49 -1.98 27.40
N ALA A 84 -0.55 -1.13 27.36
CA ALA A 84 -1.39 -1.00 26.16
C ALA A 84 -0.60 -0.56 24.93
N VAL A 85 0.34 0.39 25.09
CA VAL A 85 1.23 0.83 23.98
C VAL A 85 2.15 -0.31 23.53
N ILE A 86 2.77 -1.02 24.48
CA ILE A 86 3.67 -2.14 24.16
C ILE A 86 2.91 -3.24 23.41
N LYS A 87 1.70 -3.59 23.88
CA LYS A 87 0.84 -4.60 23.24
C LYS A 87 0.39 -4.17 21.84
N ALA A 88 -0.03 -2.91 21.67
CA ALA A 88 -0.45 -2.38 20.38
C ALA A 88 0.72 -2.38 19.39
N ARG A 89 1.93 -1.98 19.84
CA ARG A 89 3.15 -2.05 19.01
C ARG A 89 3.44 -3.48 18.57
N ALA A 90 3.37 -4.45 19.46
CA ALA A 90 3.62 -5.85 19.12
C ALA A 90 2.61 -6.36 18.07
N ALA A 91 1.33 -6.01 18.22
CA ALA A 91 0.30 -6.34 17.23
C ALA A 91 0.58 -5.68 15.85
N ALA A 92 0.99 -4.40 15.84
CA ALA A 92 1.32 -3.68 14.61
C ALA A 92 2.52 -4.30 13.88
N MET A 93 3.54 -4.74 14.63
CA MET A 93 4.72 -5.42 14.05
C MET A 93 4.41 -6.81 13.48
N SER A 94 3.36 -7.49 13.92
CA SER A 94 2.97 -8.83 13.46
C SER A 94 1.93 -8.83 12.34
N ALA A 95 1.35 -7.66 12.00
CA ALA A 95 0.33 -7.53 10.96
C ALA A 95 0.89 -7.86 9.57
N GLY A 96 0.24 -8.77 8.85
CA GLY A 96 0.70 -9.28 7.55
C GLY A 96 0.07 -8.57 6.36
N SER A 97 -1.26 -8.45 6.32
CA SER A 97 -1.99 -7.82 5.22
C SER A 97 -2.09 -6.31 5.37
N VAL A 98 -2.39 -5.62 4.27
CA VAL A 98 -2.61 -4.15 4.26
C VAL A 98 -3.75 -3.77 5.21
N GLY A 99 -4.84 -4.53 5.21
CA GLY A 99 -5.98 -4.30 6.11
C GLY A 99 -5.62 -4.51 7.58
N GLU A 100 -4.88 -5.58 7.92
CA GLU A 100 -4.40 -5.82 9.29
C GLU A 100 -3.44 -4.73 9.75
N LYS A 101 -2.49 -4.30 8.89
CA LYS A 101 -1.58 -3.18 9.20
C LYS A 101 -2.37 -1.91 9.50
N ALA A 102 -3.37 -1.56 8.68
CA ALA A 102 -4.19 -0.38 8.90
C ALA A 102 -4.91 -0.43 10.26
N ALA A 103 -5.54 -1.55 10.61
CA ALA A 103 -6.25 -1.71 11.87
C ALA A 103 -5.31 -1.67 13.08
N ALA A 104 -4.18 -2.38 13.02
CA ALA A 104 -3.20 -2.44 14.11
C ALA A 104 -2.50 -1.09 14.34
N GLU A 105 -2.16 -0.37 13.28
CA GLU A 105 -1.60 0.99 13.36
C GLU A 105 -2.61 1.99 13.94
N GLY A 106 -3.89 1.90 13.58
CA GLY A 106 -4.96 2.69 14.20
C GLY A 106 -5.06 2.45 15.71
N ALA A 107 -5.00 1.19 16.15
CA ALA A 107 -4.97 0.84 17.57
C ALA A 107 -3.74 1.39 18.28
N LEU A 108 -2.57 1.35 17.64
CA LEU A 108 -1.32 1.92 18.15
C LEU A 108 -1.41 3.45 18.26
N THR A 109 -1.95 4.13 17.26
CA THR A 109 -2.21 5.59 17.31
C THR A 109 -3.11 5.95 18.49
N GLY A 110 -4.19 5.20 18.71
CA GLY A 110 -5.06 5.41 19.86
C GLY A 110 -4.37 5.18 21.21
N ALA A 111 -3.50 4.18 21.32
CA ALA A 111 -2.71 3.93 22.53
C ALA A 111 -1.68 5.04 22.79
N LEU A 112 -0.98 5.51 21.75
CA LEU A 112 -0.05 6.63 21.84
C LEU A 112 -0.76 7.93 22.21
N GLY A 113 -1.97 8.19 21.68
CA GLY A 113 -2.79 9.34 22.05
C GLY A 113 -3.10 9.36 23.56
N ARG A 114 -3.46 8.21 24.13
CA ARG A 114 -3.66 8.09 25.59
C ARG A 114 -2.38 8.32 26.38
N LEU A 115 -1.24 7.81 25.90
CA LEU A 115 0.06 8.06 26.53
C LEU A 115 0.44 9.55 26.52
N MET A 116 0.16 10.25 25.40
CA MET A 116 0.39 11.70 25.32
C MET A 116 -0.52 12.48 26.27
N ALA A 117 -1.77 12.05 26.45
CA ALA A 117 -2.70 12.66 27.41
C ALA A 117 -2.21 12.53 28.88
N ILE A 118 -1.52 11.44 29.24
CA ILE A 118 -0.88 11.30 30.56
C ILE A 118 0.17 12.38 30.76
N ALA A 119 0.98 12.70 29.76
CA ALA A 119 2.03 13.70 29.89
C ALA A 119 1.49 15.09 30.29
N GLU A 120 0.23 15.40 29.94
CA GLU A 120 -0.42 16.65 30.39
C GLU A 120 -0.64 16.70 31.92
N ALA A 121 -0.78 15.55 32.59
CA ALA A 121 -0.95 15.45 34.03
C ALA A 121 0.40 15.45 34.80
N TYR A 122 1.53 15.32 34.10
CA TYR A 122 2.86 15.26 34.67
C TYR A 122 3.74 16.41 34.13
N PRO A 123 3.77 17.60 34.79
CA PRO A 123 4.46 18.78 34.28
C PRO A 123 5.97 18.59 34.04
N ASP A 124 6.64 17.79 34.87
CA ASP A 124 8.08 17.51 34.73
C ASP A 124 8.36 16.64 33.47
N LEU A 125 7.49 15.71 33.15
CA LEU A 125 7.55 14.93 31.90
C LEU A 125 7.31 15.84 30.69
N LYS A 126 6.28 16.67 30.75
CA LYS A 126 5.95 17.64 29.68
C LYS A 126 7.09 18.61 29.39
N ALA A 127 7.88 19.00 30.40
CA ALA A 127 9.04 19.85 30.26
C ALA A 127 10.34 19.10 29.85
N ASN A 128 10.31 17.76 29.84
CA ASN A 128 11.48 16.95 29.52
C ASN A 128 11.85 17.06 28.02
N GLN A 129 13.10 17.47 27.73
CA GLN A 129 13.59 17.70 26.37
C GLN A 129 13.53 16.42 25.51
N ASN A 130 13.90 15.25 26.06
CA ASN A 130 13.84 13.98 25.32
C ASN A 130 12.40 13.60 24.95
N PHE A 131 11.44 13.83 25.87
CA PHE A 131 10.02 13.60 25.59
C PHE A 131 9.52 14.51 24.47
N LEU A 132 9.83 15.81 24.52
CA LEU A 132 9.44 16.77 23.47
C LEU A 132 10.06 16.42 22.11
N GLN A 133 11.32 16.00 22.09
CA GLN A 133 11.96 15.54 20.86
C GLN A 133 11.26 14.31 20.29
N LEU A 134 11.02 13.26 21.10
CA LEU A 134 10.34 12.03 20.68
C LEU A 134 8.92 12.31 20.20
N GLN A 135 8.19 13.21 20.85
CA GLN A 135 6.86 13.66 20.42
C GLN A 135 6.92 14.34 19.05
N GLY A 136 7.90 15.23 18.83
CA GLY A 136 8.12 15.89 17.54
C GLY A 136 8.46 14.89 16.43
N GLU A 137 9.34 13.93 16.71
CA GLU A 137 9.72 12.88 15.75
C GLU A 137 8.52 11.98 15.40
N LEU A 138 7.71 11.59 16.39
CA LEU A 138 6.48 10.80 16.15
C LEU A 138 5.45 11.58 15.31
N SER A 139 5.28 12.88 15.55
CA SER A 139 4.40 13.73 14.75
C SER A 139 4.88 13.83 13.29
N ASN A 140 6.18 13.97 13.07
CA ASN A 140 6.77 14.00 11.74
C ASN A 140 6.59 12.65 11.02
N LEU A 141 6.77 11.53 11.74
CA LEU A 141 6.53 10.19 11.18
C LEU A 141 5.06 9.96 10.83
N GLU A 142 4.11 10.44 11.64
CA GLU A 142 2.68 10.35 11.35
C GLU A 142 2.33 11.04 10.03
N ASN A 143 2.84 12.26 9.83
CA ASN A 143 2.70 13.00 8.57
C ASN A 143 3.34 12.24 7.40
N GLY A 144 4.53 11.66 7.59
CA GLY A 144 5.23 10.86 6.61
C GLY A 144 4.46 9.58 6.24
N ILE A 145 3.90 8.88 7.24
CA ILE A 145 3.06 7.69 7.05
C ILE A 145 1.80 8.05 6.27
N SER A 146 1.13 9.14 6.62
CA SER A 146 -0.08 9.61 5.92
C SER A 146 0.23 9.91 4.44
N ALA A 147 1.33 10.61 4.15
CA ALA A 147 1.76 10.92 2.79
C ALA A 147 2.09 9.63 1.99
N THR A 148 2.83 8.68 2.59
CA THR A 148 3.18 7.42 1.91
C THR A 148 1.96 6.52 1.70
N ARG A 149 0.99 6.48 2.63
CA ARG A 149 -0.31 5.80 2.44
C ARG A 149 -1.08 6.39 1.26
N GLY A 150 -1.12 7.73 1.12
CA GLY A 150 -1.71 8.41 -0.02
C GLY A 150 -1.06 8.01 -1.35
N GLY A 151 0.28 7.98 -1.38
CA GLY A 151 1.06 7.54 -2.54
C GLY A 151 0.79 6.09 -2.93
N TYR A 152 0.75 5.18 -1.95
CA TYR A 152 0.39 3.78 -2.17
C TYR A 152 -1.03 3.65 -2.74
N ASN A 153 -2.01 4.30 -2.12
CA ASN A 153 -3.40 4.24 -2.59
C ASN A 153 -3.54 4.73 -4.03
N SER A 154 -2.83 5.79 -4.41
CA SER A 154 -2.79 6.28 -5.79
C SER A 154 -2.19 5.25 -6.75
N SER A 155 -1.08 4.60 -6.37
CA SER A 155 -0.45 3.54 -7.16
C SER A 155 -1.36 2.31 -7.29
N ALA A 156 -1.98 1.87 -6.19
CA ALA A 156 -2.93 0.77 -6.16
C ALA A 156 -4.16 1.06 -7.02
N GLN A 157 -4.67 2.29 -6.97
CA GLN A 157 -5.79 2.73 -7.83
C GLN A 157 -5.40 2.67 -9.30
N GLY A 158 -4.22 3.17 -9.68
CA GLY A 158 -3.73 3.12 -11.06
C GLY A 158 -3.62 1.69 -11.58
N PHE A 159 -3.05 0.78 -10.78
CA PHE A 159 -2.97 -0.64 -11.11
C PHE A 159 -4.36 -1.27 -11.23
N ASN A 160 -5.21 -1.12 -10.21
CA ASN A 160 -6.55 -1.73 -10.18
C ASN A 160 -7.42 -1.23 -11.33
N THR A 161 -7.36 0.07 -11.64
CA THR A 161 -8.10 0.65 -12.77
C THR A 161 -7.63 0.05 -14.09
N THR A 162 -6.31 -0.04 -14.31
CA THR A 162 -5.74 -0.64 -15.52
C THR A 162 -6.10 -2.12 -15.63
N LEU A 163 -6.06 -2.86 -14.52
CA LEU A 163 -6.42 -4.27 -14.46
C LEU A 163 -7.91 -4.50 -14.80
N ALA A 164 -8.80 -3.58 -14.41
CA ALA A 164 -10.24 -3.68 -14.64
C ALA A 164 -10.65 -3.31 -16.08
N GLN A 165 -9.81 -2.61 -16.84
CA GLN A 165 -10.13 -2.18 -18.20
C GLN A 165 -10.10 -3.35 -19.20
N PHE A 166 -11.02 -3.33 -20.19
CA PHE A 166 -10.94 -4.22 -21.33
C PHE A 166 -9.89 -3.69 -22.33
N PRO A 167 -9.07 -4.55 -22.90
CA PRO A 167 -8.99 -6.01 -22.75
C PRO A 167 -8.00 -6.48 -21.69
N THR A 168 -7.41 -5.57 -20.92
CA THR A 168 -6.39 -5.84 -19.89
C THR A 168 -6.88 -6.81 -18.81
N ASN A 169 -8.17 -6.74 -18.47
CA ASN A 169 -8.81 -7.63 -17.50
C ASN A 169 -8.75 -9.12 -17.89
N ILE A 170 -8.88 -9.44 -19.19
CA ILE A 170 -8.76 -10.81 -19.69
C ILE A 170 -7.31 -11.29 -19.54
N ILE A 171 -6.37 -10.47 -20.02
CA ILE A 171 -4.94 -10.79 -19.97
C ILE A 171 -4.48 -10.88 -18.52
N GLY A 172 -4.87 -9.92 -17.69
CA GLY A 172 -4.58 -9.91 -16.26
C GLY A 172 -5.10 -11.17 -15.55
N GLY A 173 -6.30 -11.61 -15.87
CA GLY A 173 -6.88 -12.86 -15.37
C GLY A 173 -6.09 -14.10 -15.76
N ILE A 174 -5.67 -14.21 -17.03
CA ILE A 174 -4.87 -15.33 -17.54
C ILE A 174 -3.51 -15.43 -16.81
N PHE A 175 -2.86 -14.29 -16.56
CA PHE A 175 -1.56 -14.24 -15.89
C PHE A 175 -1.66 -14.12 -14.36
N GLY A 176 -2.85 -14.19 -13.77
CA GLY A 176 -3.07 -14.26 -12.34
C GLY A 176 -2.81 -12.94 -11.59
N PHE A 177 -2.91 -11.79 -12.25
CA PHE A 177 -2.85 -10.50 -11.57
C PHE A 177 -4.09 -10.31 -10.68
N LYS A 178 -3.87 -9.83 -9.45
CA LYS A 178 -4.93 -9.54 -8.47
C LYS A 178 -4.89 -8.08 -8.07
N ALA A 179 -6.07 -7.51 -7.83
CA ALA A 179 -6.19 -6.15 -7.34
C ALA A 179 -5.51 -5.98 -5.96
N PHE A 180 -4.90 -4.83 -5.75
CA PHE A 180 -4.36 -4.43 -4.45
C PHE A 180 -5.46 -3.91 -3.54
N GLU A 181 -5.32 -4.21 -2.25
CA GLU A 181 -6.14 -3.61 -1.19
C GLU A 181 -5.68 -2.17 -0.93
N PHE A 182 -6.62 -1.31 -0.53
CA PHE A 182 -6.30 0.07 -0.14
C PHE A 182 -6.07 0.17 1.36
N PHE A 183 -5.16 1.04 1.77
CA PHE A 183 -5.18 1.57 3.13
C PHE A 183 -6.45 2.41 3.31
N LYS A 184 -7.37 1.93 4.13
CA LYS A 184 -8.58 2.71 4.46
C LYS A 184 -8.18 3.85 5.40
N ALA A 185 -8.79 5.02 5.19
CA ALA A 185 -8.72 6.09 6.19
C ALA A 185 -9.40 5.63 7.48
N ASP A 186 -8.83 5.99 8.63
CA ASP A 186 -9.45 5.74 9.92
C ASP A 186 -10.87 6.34 9.94
N GLU A 187 -11.82 5.66 10.61
CA GLU A 187 -13.21 6.13 10.65
C GLU A 187 -13.33 7.52 11.30
N GLY A 188 -12.37 7.89 12.16
CA GLY A 188 -12.26 9.22 12.74
C GLY A 188 -11.99 10.33 11.73
N ASP A 189 -11.25 10.05 10.66
CA ASP A 189 -10.93 11.01 9.59
C ASP A 189 -12.13 11.26 8.65
N ARG A 190 -13.16 10.42 8.72
CA ARG A 190 -14.40 10.55 7.95
C ARG A 190 -15.47 11.40 8.64
N ALA A 191 -15.28 11.73 9.92
CA ALA A 191 -16.21 12.59 10.64
C ALA A 191 -16.16 14.00 10.03
N VAL A 192 -17.22 14.38 9.33
CA VAL A 192 -17.39 15.75 8.83
C VAL A 192 -17.41 16.67 10.04
N PRO A 193 -16.54 17.71 10.11
CA PRO A 193 -16.61 18.68 11.20
C PRO A 193 -18.00 19.31 11.23
N VAL A 194 -18.73 19.15 12.33
CA VAL A 194 -20.01 19.83 12.52
C VAL A 194 -19.69 21.28 12.79
N VAL A 195 -19.74 22.11 11.76
CA VAL A 195 -19.65 23.57 11.91
C VAL A 195 -20.99 24.02 12.50
N LYS A 196 -21.00 24.35 13.78
CA LYS A 196 -22.11 25.10 14.41
C LYS A 196 -21.86 26.60 14.15
N PHE A 197 -22.74 27.21 13.39
CA PHE A 197 -22.81 28.67 13.26
C PHE A 197 -23.53 29.26 14.46
#